data_3b725260e93e50128726beb397486ecf
#
_entry.id   3b725260e93e50128726beb397486ecf
#
_cell.length_a   1.000
_cell.length_b   1.000
_cell.length_c   1.000
_cell.angle_alpha   90.00
_cell.angle_beta   90.00
_cell.angle_gamma   90.00
#
_symmetry.space_group_name_H-M   'P 1'
#
loop_
_entity.id
_entity.type
_entity.pdbx_description
1 polymer ?
#
loop_
_entity_poly.entity_id
_entity_poly.type
_entity_poly.pdbx_seq_one_letter_code
_entity_poly.pdbx_strand_id
1 'polypeptide(L)'
;MMALKMSSKHLAFALIAVILGAMLVLGPARLADADGPRPRHKIKRKVHDTRHYHNRSYPARGGYIRTLPRRSRVVVYAGIRYHYFGGIWYRPHHSRFIIVSPPIGAMVPFLPPYYTIIWVGGTPFYYANEVYYAHRGDRYVVVAPPQGEVSKVAPSSSQLFIYPSKGQSQEQQADDRYACHSWAVSQTGYDPTHLGGEQGQADRKQGREDYRRAMAACLEARGYSVK
;
A
#
# COMPACT_ATOMS: atom_id res chain seq x y z
N MET A 1 -60.19 40.99 64.34
CA MET A 1 -59.88 40.13 63.15
C MET A 1 -60.00 41.00 61.91
N MET A 2 -58.89 41.52 61.40
CA MET A 2 -58.80 42.38 60.21
C MET A 2 -58.14 41.58 59.10
N ALA A 3 -58.96 41.12 58.13
CA ALA A 3 -58.45 40.38 56.96
C ALA A 3 -57.91 41.40 55.92
N LEU A 4 -56.61 41.40 55.65
CA LEU A 4 -56.06 42.18 54.56
C LEU A 4 -56.42 41.50 53.22
N LYS A 5 -57.23 42.21 52.45
CA LYS A 5 -57.61 41.81 51.08
C LYS A 5 -56.49 42.22 50.14
N MET A 6 -55.59 41.32 49.85
CA MET A 6 -54.58 41.53 48.82
C MET A 6 -55.17 41.62 47.42
N SER A 7 -54.92 42.73 46.74
CA SER A 7 -55.46 43.02 45.43
C SER A 7 -54.80 42.13 44.38
N SER A 8 -55.56 41.49 43.52
CA SER A 8 -55.17 40.57 42.45
C SER A 8 -54.10 41.14 41.45
N LYS A 9 -53.93 42.45 41.42
CA LYS A 9 -53.01 43.15 40.54
C LYS A 9 -51.50 42.97 40.95
N HIS A 10 -51.22 42.76 42.20
CA HIS A 10 -49.85 42.56 42.66
C HIS A 10 -49.37 41.12 42.48
N LEU A 11 -50.30 40.13 42.42
CA LEU A 11 -49.92 38.75 42.10
C LEU A 11 -49.46 38.57 40.65
N ALA A 12 -50.04 39.33 39.70
CA ALA A 12 -49.68 39.25 38.31
C ALA A 12 -48.28 39.79 38.02
N PHE A 13 -47.86 40.85 38.73
CA PHE A 13 -46.51 41.42 38.60
C PHE A 13 -45.42 40.54 39.19
N ALA A 14 -45.68 39.83 40.26
CA ALA A 14 -44.71 38.92 40.89
C ALA A 14 -44.42 37.69 40.00
N LEU A 15 -45.43 37.17 39.31
CA LEU A 15 -45.29 36.02 38.40
C LEU A 15 -44.52 36.40 37.11
N ILE A 16 -44.70 37.62 36.59
CA ILE A 16 -43.97 38.09 35.39
C ILE A 16 -42.46 38.28 35.70
N ALA A 17 -42.14 38.78 36.88
CA ALA A 17 -40.75 38.98 37.30
C ALA A 17 -39.99 37.63 37.44
N VAL A 18 -40.63 36.57 37.90
CA VAL A 18 -40.02 35.21 37.99
C VAL A 18 -39.83 34.57 36.62
N ILE A 19 -40.75 34.80 35.67
CA ILE A 19 -40.61 34.23 34.32
C ILE A 19 -39.53 34.96 33.53
N LEU A 20 -39.31 36.25 33.68
CA LEU A 20 -38.23 37.01 33.06
C LEU A 20 -36.84 36.66 33.63
N GLY A 21 -36.76 36.31 34.90
CA GLY A 21 -35.52 35.88 35.57
C GLY A 21 -35.04 34.48 35.13
N ALA A 22 -35.98 33.59 34.73
CA ALA A 22 -35.62 32.23 34.31
C ALA A 22 -35.18 32.16 32.83
N MET A 23 -35.45 33.15 31.99
CA MET A 23 -35.04 33.18 30.59
C MET A 23 -33.61 33.65 30.36
N LEU A 24 -32.90 34.11 31.37
CA LEU A 24 -31.53 34.69 31.21
C LEU A 24 -30.39 33.70 31.50
N VAL A 25 -30.70 32.42 31.76
CA VAL A 25 -29.69 31.40 32.10
C VAL A 25 -29.59 30.28 31.02
N LEU A 26 -30.48 30.27 30.03
CA LEU A 26 -30.27 29.41 28.85
C LEU A 26 -29.44 30.17 27.82
N GLY A 27 -28.17 30.27 28.08
CA GLY A 27 -27.18 30.58 27.04
C GLY A 27 -27.34 29.56 25.92
N PRO A 28 -27.08 29.96 24.64
CA PRO A 28 -27.15 29.03 23.54
C PRO A 28 -26.22 27.87 23.87
N ALA A 29 -26.79 26.67 23.98
CA ALA A 29 -26.00 25.43 24.01
C ALA A 29 -25.13 25.48 22.76
N ARG A 30 -23.85 25.82 22.91
CA ARG A 30 -22.89 25.63 21.86
C ARG A 30 -22.91 24.13 21.60
N LEU A 31 -23.58 23.75 20.50
CA LEU A 31 -23.31 22.46 19.87
C LEU A 31 -21.79 22.42 19.74
N ALA A 32 -21.14 21.62 20.57
CA ALA A 32 -19.73 21.37 20.43
C ALA A 32 -19.58 20.80 19.02
N ASP A 33 -18.97 21.60 18.13
CA ASP A 33 -18.52 21.14 16.84
C ASP A 33 -17.57 19.97 17.10
N ALA A 34 -18.12 18.77 17.07
CA ALA A 34 -17.37 17.52 17.19
C ALA A 34 -16.57 17.22 15.91
N ASP A 35 -16.44 18.21 15.04
CA ASP A 35 -15.64 18.11 13.81
C ASP A 35 -14.26 18.72 14.01
N GLY A 36 -13.59 18.30 15.10
CA GLY A 36 -12.14 18.43 15.18
C GLY A 36 -11.53 17.75 13.94
N PRO A 37 -10.43 18.28 13.39
CA PRO A 37 -9.82 17.72 12.19
C PRO A 37 -9.54 16.25 12.44
N ARG A 38 -10.30 15.37 11.79
CA ARG A 38 -10.11 13.91 11.85
C ARG A 38 -8.65 13.64 11.51
N PRO A 39 -7.87 13.00 12.37
CA PRO A 39 -6.47 12.79 12.10
C PRO A 39 -6.36 12.00 10.79
N ARG A 40 -5.91 12.68 9.75
CA ARG A 40 -5.46 12.02 8.53
C ARG A 40 -4.25 11.20 8.96
N HIS A 41 -4.45 9.92 9.23
CA HIS A 41 -3.34 9.00 9.45
C HIS A 41 -2.58 8.86 8.14
N LYS A 42 -1.78 9.86 7.81
CA LYS A 42 -0.69 9.72 6.86
C LYS A 42 0.25 8.69 7.46
N ILE A 43 0.69 7.73 6.67
CA ILE A 43 1.83 6.89 7.02
C ILE A 43 3.00 7.86 7.22
N LYS A 44 3.26 8.24 8.46
CA LYS A 44 4.22 9.31 8.79
C LYS A 44 5.67 8.84 8.64
N ARG A 45 5.90 7.52 8.60
CA ARG A 45 7.24 6.95 8.58
C ARG A 45 7.42 6.05 7.37
N LYS A 46 8.42 6.37 6.57
CA LYS A 46 8.96 5.50 5.52
C LYS A 46 10.30 4.93 5.99
N VAL A 47 10.59 3.72 5.60
CA VAL A 47 11.89 3.06 5.77
C VAL A 47 12.52 2.97 4.39
N HIS A 48 13.76 3.41 4.29
CA HIS A 48 14.54 3.30 3.07
C HIS A 48 15.32 2.00 3.09
N ASP A 49 15.01 1.10 2.15
CA ASP A 49 15.63 -0.21 2.03
C ASP A 49 16.75 -0.14 1.00
N THR A 50 17.98 -0.23 1.47
CA THR A 50 19.20 -0.22 0.65
C THR A 50 19.85 -1.61 0.53
N ARG A 51 19.27 -2.63 1.19
CA ARG A 51 19.77 -3.99 1.19
C ARG A 51 19.78 -4.55 -0.23
N HIS A 52 20.82 -5.27 -0.57
CA HIS A 52 20.98 -5.87 -1.89
C HIS A 52 20.83 -4.87 -3.06
N TYR A 53 21.23 -3.60 -2.86
CA TYR A 53 21.08 -2.50 -3.84
C TYR A 53 19.64 -2.19 -4.23
N HIS A 54 18.68 -2.57 -3.40
CA HIS A 54 17.27 -2.38 -3.69
C HIS A 54 16.87 -0.90 -3.82
N ASN A 55 17.43 -0.02 -2.98
CA ASN A 55 17.33 1.45 -3.03
C ASN A 55 15.88 1.96 -3.19
N ARG A 56 14.98 1.53 -2.30
CA ARG A 56 13.56 1.88 -2.32
C ARG A 56 13.05 2.27 -0.94
N SER A 57 12.06 3.17 -0.92
CA SER A 57 11.38 3.57 0.31
C SER A 57 10.01 2.93 0.39
N TYR A 58 9.73 2.31 1.54
CA TYR A 58 8.46 1.67 1.84
C TYR A 58 7.80 2.27 3.08
N PRO A 59 6.47 2.23 3.20
CA PRO A 59 5.81 2.53 4.45
C PRO A 59 6.30 1.61 5.57
N ALA A 60 6.57 2.17 6.74
CA ALA A 60 7.05 1.39 7.88
C ALA A 60 6.02 0.35 8.33
N ARG A 61 6.49 -0.83 8.70
CA ARG A 61 5.67 -1.86 9.36
C ARG A 61 5.07 -1.32 10.66
N GLY A 62 3.88 -1.78 11.02
CA GLY A 62 3.09 -1.23 12.12
C GLY A 62 2.29 0.02 11.75
N GLY A 63 2.52 0.61 10.56
CA GLY A 63 1.71 1.70 10.05
C GLY A 63 0.29 1.23 9.67
N TYR A 64 -0.68 2.15 9.70
CA TYR A 64 -2.07 1.87 9.37
C TYR A 64 -2.53 2.64 8.13
N ILE A 65 -3.35 1.99 7.30
CA ILE A 65 -4.09 2.63 6.22
C ILE A 65 -5.59 2.36 6.39
N ARG A 66 -6.44 3.25 5.89
CA ARG A 66 -7.91 3.08 5.92
C ARG A 66 -8.40 2.31 4.71
N THR A 67 -7.81 2.56 3.55
CA THR A 67 -8.23 1.99 2.28
C THR A 67 -7.05 1.29 1.63
N LEU A 68 -7.25 0.07 1.18
CA LEU A 68 -6.25 -0.68 0.43
C LEU A 68 -6.06 -0.08 -0.97
N PRO A 69 -4.85 -0.21 -1.55
CA PRO A 69 -4.65 0.05 -2.96
C PRO A 69 -5.63 -0.76 -3.83
N ARG A 70 -6.17 -0.16 -4.88
CA ARG A 70 -7.23 -0.76 -5.71
C ARG A 70 -6.88 -2.13 -6.30
N ARG A 71 -5.60 -2.40 -6.54
CA ARG A 71 -5.10 -3.65 -7.14
C ARG A 71 -4.48 -4.61 -6.13
N SER A 72 -4.72 -4.41 -4.83
CA SER A 72 -4.22 -5.34 -3.83
C SER A 72 -4.80 -6.74 -4.03
N ARG A 73 -3.95 -7.75 -3.91
CA ARG A 73 -4.32 -9.17 -4.03
C ARG A 73 -4.56 -9.75 -2.65
N VAL A 74 -5.60 -10.56 -2.55
CA VAL A 74 -5.86 -11.32 -1.32
C VAL A 74 -4.95 -12.56 -1.32
N VAL A 75 -4.27 -12.76 -0.20
CA VAL A 75 -3.48 -13.96 0.09
C VAL A 75 -3.99 -14.55 1.39
N VAL A 76 -4.44 -15.80 1.36
CA VAL A 76 -4.84 -16.53 2.57
C VAL A 76 -3.70 -17.47 2.95
N TYR A 77 -3.25 -17.36 4.20
CA TYR A 77 -2.22 -18.24 4.76
C TYR A 77 -2.58 -18.65 6.18
N ALA A 78 -2.62 -19.93 6.46
CA ALA A 78 -3.04 -20.50 7.75
C ALA A 78 -4.36 -19.90 8.27
N GLY A 79 -5.37 -19.77 7.40
CA GLY A 79 -6.68 -19.20 7.72
C GLY A 79 -6.71 -17.67 7.90
N ILE A 80 -5.57 -16.99 7.86
CA ILE A 80 -5.48 -15.53 8.00
C ILE A 80 -5.46 -14.89 6.62
N ARG A 81 -6.28 -13.85 6.46
CA ARG A 81 -6.34 -13.06 5.23
C ARG A 81 -5.32 -11.92 5.27
N TYR A 82 -4.47 -11.89 4.28
CA TYR A 82 -3.55 -10.79 3.99
C TYR A 82 -3.93 -10.12 2.68
N HIS A 83 -3.48 -8.89 2.49
CA HIS A 83 -3.55 -8.18 1.22
C HIS A 83 -2.14 -7.80 0.81
N TYR A 84 -1.82 -8.03 -0.44
CA TYR A 84 -0.49 -7.78 -1.00
C TYR A 84 -0.56 -6.80 -2.15
N PHE A 85 0.31 -5.79 -2.12
CA PHE A 85 0.44 -4.83 -3.19
C PHE A 85 1.85 -4.20 -3.19
N GLY A 86 2.55 -4.23 -4.32
CA GLY A 86 3.84 -3.55 -4.52
C GLY A 86 4.94 -3.89 -3.52
N GLY A 87 4.97 -5.12 -2.99
CA GLY A 87 5.91 -5.54 -1.95
C GLY A 87 5.48 -5.21 -0.53
N ILE A 88 4.30 -4.64 -0.34
CA ILE A 88 3.76 -4.31 0.96
C ILE A 88 2.66 -5.30 1.31
N TRP A 89 2.69 -5.77 2.56
CA TRP A 89 1.72 -6.70 3.10
C TRP A 89 0.86 -6.03 4.15
N TYR A 90 -0.45 -6.21 4.01
CA TYR A 90 -1.45 -5.63 4.91
C TYR A 90 -2.28 -6.73 5.54
N ARG A 91 -2.67 -6.54 6.78
CA ARG A 91 -3.63 -7.39 7.49
C ARG A 91 -4.80 -6.55 7.99
N PRO A 92 -6.06 -7.02 7.90
CA PRO A 92 -7.19 -6.36 8.52
C PRO A 92 -6.94 -6.16 10.03
N HIS A 93 -7.27 -4.98 10.54
CA HIS A 93 -7.15 -4.62 11.94
C HIS A 93 -8.26 -3.62 12.31
N HIS A 94 -9.32 -4.12 12.96
CA HIS A 94 -10.55 -3.35 13.18
C HIS A 94 -11.08 -2.76 11.88
N SER A 95 -11.35 -1.46 11.83
CA SER A 95 -11.82 -0.73 10.64
C SER A 95 -10.70 -0.27 9.69
N ARG A 96 -9.48 -0.78 9.84
CA ARG A 96 -8.28 -0.37 9.09
C ARG A 96 -7.47 -1.58 8.66
N PHE A 97 -6.33 -1.30 8.02
CA PHE A 97 -5.33 -2.31 7.65
C PHE A 97 -3.99 -1.90 8.25
N ILE A 98 -3.33 -2.85 8.89
CA ILE A 98 -1.98 -2.68 9.44
C ILE A 98 -0.96 -3.24 8.44
N ILE A 99 0.16 -2.54 8.26
CA ILE A 99 1.29 -3.00 7.47
C ILE A 99 2.08 -4.01 8.29
N VAL A 100 2.28 -5.19 7.75
CA VAL A 100 2.92 -6.32 8.46
C VAL A 100 4.04 -6.95 7.65
N SER A 101 4.89 -7.73 8.32
CA SER A 101 5.73 -8.71 7.64
C SER A 101 4.86 -9.87 7.16
N PRO A 102 5.08 -10.40 5.94
CA PRO A 102 4.38 -11.60 5.51
C PRO A 102 4.84 -12.83 6.31
N PRO A 103 3.98 -13.83 6.47
CA PRO A 103 4.40 -15.11 7.02
C PRO A 103 5.26 -15.87 6.00
N ILE A 104 6.29 -16.56 6.49
CA ILE A 104 7.07 -17.51 5.69
C ILE A 104 6.13 -18.61 5.19
N GLY A 105 6.24 -18.96 3.92
CA GLY A 105 5.35 -19.92 3.25
C GLY A 105 4.15 -19.28 2.56
N ALA A 106 3.84 -18.00 2.78
CA ALA A 106 2.80 -17.32 2.01
C ALA A 106 3.19 -17.23 0.53
N MET A 107 2.24 -17.45 -0.37
CA MET A 107 2.49 -17.44 -1.81
C MET A 107 1.82 -16.25 -2.47
N VAL A 108 2.56 -15.60 -3.38
CA VAL A 108 2.05 -14.53 -4.24
C VAL A 108 2.17 -14.94 -5.71
N PRO A 109 1.21 -14.53 -6.56
CA PRO A 109 1.28 -14.87 -7.99
C PRO A 109 2.35 -14.06 -8.73
N PHE A 110 2.75 -12.91 -8.21
CA PHE A 110 3.70 -11.99 -8.85
C PHE A 110 4.61 -11.35 -7.82
N LEU A 111 5.85 -11.08 -8.23
CA LEU A 111 6.79 -10.27 -7.46
C LEU A 111 6.44 -8.78 -7.49
N PRO A 112 6.91 -7.98 -6.52
CA PRO A 112 6.84 -6.53 -6.61
C PRO A 112 7.60 -6.04 -7.84
N PRO A 113 7.15 -4.96 -8.51
CA PRO A 113 7.77 -4.48 -9.76
C PRO A 113 9.23 -4.01 -9.62
N TYR A 114 9.75 -3.95 -8.41
CA TYR A 114 11.11 -3.48 -8.10
C TYR A 114 11.90 -4.50 -7.26
N TYR A 115 11.72 -5.78 -7.50
CA TYR A 115 12.52 -6.78 -6.82
C TYR A 115 14.00 -6.73 -7.25
N THR A 116 14.87 -7.17 -6.38
CA THR A 116 16.28 -7.43 -6.67
C THR A 116 16.51 -8.94 -6.68
N ILE A 117 17.24 -9.45 -7.65
CA ILE A 117 17.66 -10.85 -7.68
C ILE A 117 18.98 -10.99 -6.94
N ILE A 118 19.03 -11.96 -6.03
CA ILE A 118 20.25 -12.36 -5.35
C ILE A 118 20.47 -13.86 -5.57
N TRP A 119 21.71 -14.27 -5.64
CA TRP A 119 22.08 -15.67 -5.80
C TRP A 119 22.76 -16.17 -4.53
N VAL A 120 22.30 -17.28 -4.01
CA VAL A 120 22.89 -17.93 -2.84
C VAL A 120 23.08 -19.41 -3.15
N GLY A 121 24.32 -19.89 -3.17
CA GLY A 121 24.61 -21.28 -3.52
C GLY A 121 24.10 -21.70 -4.90
N GLY A 122 24.12 -20.78 -5.89
CA GLY A 122 23.60 -21.05 -7.24
C GLY A 122 22.06 -20.99 -7.38
N THR A 123 21.35 -20.69 -6.30
CA THR A 123 19.87 -20.58 -6.30
C THR A 123 19.46 -19.11 -6.33
N PRO A 124 18.56 -18.70 -7.24
CA PRO A 124 18.03 -17.34 -7.27
C PRO A 124 16.98 -17.12 -6.20
N PHE A 125 17.09 -16.02 -5.48
CA PHE A 125 16.09 -15.47 -4.59
C PHE A 125 15.73 -14.06 -5.03
N TYR A 126 14.51 -13.66 -4.75
CA TYR A 126 13.99 -12.33 -5.10
C TYR A 126 13.76 -11.55 -3.82
N TYR A 127 14.24 -10.33 -3.79
CA TYR A 127 14.21 -9.49 -2.60
C TYR A 127 13.46 -8.19 -2.85
N ALA A 128 12.55 -7.84 -1.94
CA ALA A 128 11.93 -6.52 -1.89
C ALA A 128 11.35 -6.26 -0.50
N ASN A 129 11.52 -5.04 0.01
CA ASN A 129 10.94 -4.59 1.28
C ASN A 129 11.23 -5.52 2.46
N GLU A 130 12.49 -5.92 2.61
CA GLU A 130 12.95 -6.85 3.65
C GLU A 130 12.29 -8.24 3.61
N VAL A 131 11.76 -8.63 2.45
CA VAL A 131 11.14 -9.94 2.21
C VAL A 131 11.90 -10.66 1.11
N TYR A 132 12.16 -11.94 1.35
CA TYR A 132 12.77 -12.84 0.38
C TYR A 132 11.71 -13.76 -0.19
N TYR A 133 11.79 -13.97 -1.50
CA TYR A 133 10.89 -14.86 -2.23
C TYR A 133 11.72 -15.88 -3.00
N ALA A 134 11.22 -17.11 -3.06
CA ALA A 134 11.72 -18.15 -3.95
C ALA A 134 10.64 -18.50 -4.98
N HIS A 135 11.04 -18.83 -6.19
CA HIS A 135 10.12 -19.31 -7.22
C HIS A 135 9.67 -20.74 -6.91
N ARG A 136 8.38 -21.01 -7.00
CA ARG A 136 7.81 -22.35 -6.79
C ARG A 136 6.62 -22.58 -7.74
N GLY A 137 6.85 -23.39 -8.76
CA GLY A 137 5.84 -23.66 -9.81
C GLY A 137 5.50 -22.37 -10.59
N ASP A 138 4.25 -21.92 -10.51
CA ASP A 138 3.74 -20.69 -11.13
C ASP A 138 3.69 -19.48 -10.19
N ARG A 139 4.25 -19.62 -8.97
CA ARG A 139 4.13 -18.62 -7.89
C ARG A 139 5.46 -18.36 -7.20
N TYR A 140 5.43 -17.36 -6.34
CA TYR A 140 6.55 -17.02 -5.47
C TYR A 140 6.15 -17.26 -4.02
N VAL A 141 6.99 -17.94 -3.28
CA VAL A 141 6.79 -18.22 -1.85
C VAL A 141 7.69 -17.32 -1.03
N VAL A 142 7.14 -16.74 0.03
CA VAL A 142 7.92 -16.02 1.04
C VAL A 142 8.80 -17.02 1.79
N VAL A 143 10.11 -16.73 1.83
CA VAL A 143 11.08 -17.57 2.51
C VAL A 143 11.83 -16.80 3.58
N ALA A 144 12.46 -17.53 4.50
CA ALA A 144 13.42 -16.96 5.43
C ALA A 144 14.62 -16.36 4.65
N PRO A 145 15.35 -15.39 5.23
CA PRO A 145 16.59 -14.92 4.64
C PRO A 145 17.49 -16.11 4.30
N PRO A 146 17.92 -16.26 3.03
CA PRO A 146 18.76 -17.40 2.66
C PRO A 146 20.10 -17.30 3.37
N GLN A 147 20.62 -18.46 3.82
CA GLN A 147 21.92 -18.58 4.47
C GLN A 147 22.98 -18.85 3.41
N GLY A 148 24.11 -18.18 3.50
CA GLY A 148 25.25 -18.36 2.61
C GLY A 148 25.76 -17.05 2.00
N GLU A 149 26.83 -17.18 1.23
CA GLU A 149 27.42 -16.04 0.54
C GLU A 149 26.52 -15.58 -0.60
N VAL A 150 26.15 -14.30 -0.56
CA VAL A 150 25.34 -13.69 -1.61
C VAL A 150 26.23 -13.30 -2.78
N SER A 151 26.12 -14.03 -3.88
CA SER A 151 26.74 -13.63 -5.14
C SER A 151 25.90 -12.52 -5.76
N LYS A 152 26.56 -11.40 -6.02
CA LYS A 152 25.93 -10.26 -6.70
C LYS A 152 25.85 -10.57 -8.19
N VAL A 153 24.64 -10.80 -8.67
CA VAL A 153 24.42 -10.56 -10.10
C VAL A 153 24.21 -9.06 -10.22
N ALA A 154 25.16 -8.36 -10.84
CA ALA A 154 24.99 -6.97 -11.20
C ALA A 154 23.61 -6.80 -11.89
N PRO A 155 22.89 -5.70 -11.68
CA PRO A 155 21.67 -5.44 -12.41
C PRO A 155 21.99 -5.65 -13.89
N SER A 156 21.33 -6.62 -14.51
CA SER A 156 21.57 -6.88 -15.92
C SER A 156 21.32 -5.57 -16.67
N SER A 157 22.16 -5.26 -17.67
CA SER A 157 22.03 -4.10 -18.57
C SER A 157 20.67 -3.97 -19.28
N SER A 158 19.72 -4.78 -18.88
CA SER A 158 18.35 -4.89 -19.36
C SER A 158 17.32 -4.10 -18.51
N GLN A 159 17.75 -3.30 -17.55
CA GLN A 159 16.81 -2.52 -16.72
C GLN A 159 16.33 -1.29 -17.52
N LEU A 160 15.02 -1.21 -17.75
CA LEU A 160 14.40 -0.02 -18.34
C LEU A 160 14.45 1.14 -17.35
N PHE A 161 14.97 2.27 -17.79
CA PHE A 161 14.89 3.53 -17.04
C PHE A 161 13.54 4.20 -17.36
N ILE A 162 12.68 4.33 -16.36
CA ILE A 162 11.30 4.76 -16.51
C ILE A 162 11.08 6.03 -15.70
N TYR A 163 10.77 7.12 -16.40
CA TYR A 163 10.57 8.44 -15.82
C TYR A 163 9.11 8.88 -15.97
N PRO A 164 8.41 9.27 -14.89
CA PRO A 164 7.06 9.79 -14.98
C PRO A 164 7.07 11.16 -15.65
N SER A 165 6.32 11.34 -16.76
CA SER A 165 6.26 12.59 -17.51
C SER A 165 5.02 13.41 -17.21
N LYS A 166 4.05 12.87 -16.46
CA LYS A 166 2.76 13.52 -16.14
C LYS A 166 2.53 13.66 -14.63
N GLY A 167 3.59 13.71 -13.83
CA GLY A 167 3.48 13.86 -12.38
C GLY A 167 2.84 12.67 -11.66
N GLN A 168 2.94 11.46 -12.23
CA GLN A 168 2.38 10.24 -11.62
C GLN A 168 2.92 10.03 -10.21
N SER A 169 2.01 9.81 -9.25
CA SER A 169 2.38 9.50 -7.87
C SER A 169 3.15 8.16 -7.79
N GLN A 170 3.88 7.93 -6.71
CA GLN A 170 4.59 6.65 -6.50
C GLN A 170 3.63 5.45 -6.51
N GLU A 171 2.42 5.60 -5.98
CA GLU A 171 1.39 4.56 -6.01
C GLU A 171 0.94 4.28 -7.45
N GLN A 172 0.66 5.32 -8.22
CA GLN A 172 0.31 5.19 -9.63
C GLN A 172 1.45 4.57 -10.45
N GLN A 173 2.69 4.96 -10.22
CA GLN A 173 3.86 4.35 -10.88
C GLN A 173 3.97 2.85 -10.58
N ALA A 174 3.69 2.42 -9.34
CA ALA A 174 3.70 1.01 -8.98
C ALA A 174 2.56 0.24 -9.67
N ASP A 175 1.36 0.82 -9.72
CA ASP A 175 0.20 0.26 -10.41
C ASP A 175 0.44 0.11 -11.90
N ASP A 176 0.96 1.15 -12.54
CA ASP A 176 1.21 1.17 -13.98
C ASP A 176 2.29 0.16 -14.37
N ARG A 177 3.38 0.09 -13.61
CA ARG A 177 4.43 -0.92 -13.85
C ARG A 177 3.92 -2.33 -13.69
N TYR A 178 3.12 -2.59 -12.67
CA TYR A 178 2.52 -3.91 -12.46
C TYR A 178 1.58 -4.29 -13.61
N ALA A 179 0.73 -3.37 -14.02
CA ALA A 179 -0.19 -3.61 -15.13
C ALA A 179 0.55 -3.85 -16.45
N CYS A 180 1.59 -3.05 -16.72
CA CYS A 180 2.41 -3.20 -17.92
C CYS A 180 3.26 -4.48 -17.90
N HIS A 181 3.77 -4.89 -16.73
CA HIS A 181 4.44 -6.19 -16.58
C HIS A 181 3.49 -7.35 -16.89
N SER A 182 2.31 -7.38 -16.27
CA SER A 182 1.33 -8.44 -16.52
C SER A 182 0.90 -8.49 -17.98
N TRP A 183 0.71 -7.33 -18.61
CA TRP A 183 0.37 -7.24 -20.01
C TRP A 183 1.53 -7.71 -20.92
N ALA A 184 2.75 -7.26 -20.68
CA ALA A 184 3.92 -7.65 -21.45
C ALA A 184 4.17 -9.17 -21.39
N VAL A 185 4.04 -9.78 -20.20
CA VAL A 185 4.12 -11.24 -20.04
C VAL A 185 3.04 -11.94 -20.87
N SER A 186 1.80 -11.45 -20.85
CA SER A 186 0.70 -12.06 -21.62
C SER A 186 0.90 -11.93 -23.13
N GLN A 187 1.54 -10.85 -23.60
CA GLN A 187 1.78 -10.63 -25.03
C GLN A 187 2.96 -11.44 -25.58
N THR A 188 3.99 -11.63 -24.76
CA THR A 188 5.26 -12.20 -25.24
C THR A 188 5.48 -13.64 -24.80
N GLY A 189 4.70 -14.12 -23.82
CA GLY A 189 4.93 -15.41 -23.18
C GLY A 189 6.23 -15.46 -22.35
N TYR A 190 7.00 -14.35 -22.30
CA TYR A 190 8.25 -14.26 -21.57
C TYR A 190 8.04 -13.55 -20.25
N ASP A 191 8.30 -14.23 -19.15
CA ASP A 191 8.34 -13.63 -17.82
C ASP A 191 9.79 -13.54 -17.35
N PRO A 192 10.35 -12.30 -17.20
CA PRO A 192 11.74 -12.12 -16.74
C PRO A 192 11.95 -12.60 -15.30
N THR A 193 10.89 -12.90 -14.58
CA THR A 193 10.94 -13.43 -13.23
C THR A 193 11.10 -14.95 -13.21
N HIS A 194 10.88 -15.63 -14.34
CA HIS A 194 11.05 -17.07 -14.51
C HIS A 194 12.45 -17.38 -15.10
N LEU A 195 13.43 -17.55 -14.24
CA LEU A 195 14.83 -17.82 -14.68
C LEU A 195 15.14 -19.30 -15.00
N GLY A 196 14.16 -20.18 -14.97
CA GLY A 196 14.36 -21.63 -15.05
C GLY A 196 13.47 -22.37 -16.03
N GLY A 197 13.45 -21.99 -17.31
CA GLY A 197 12.85 -22.82 -18.35
C GLY A 197 13.93 -23.50 -19.21
N GLU A 198 13.64 -24.69 -19.78
CA GLU A 198 14.48 -25.41 -20.72
C GLU A 198 14.65 -24.69 -22.07
N GLN A 199 14.27 -23.44 -22.16
CA GLN A 199 14.38 -22.61 -23.37
C GLN A 199 15.86 -22.33 -23.69
N GLY A 200 16.20 -22.47 -24.95
CA GLY A 200 17.54 -22.17 -25.46
C GLY A 200 17.99 -20.73 -25.12
N GLN A 201 19.28 -20.50 -25.06
CA GLN A 201 19.84 -19.17 -24.72
C GLN A 201 19.41 -18.10 -25.75
N ALA A 202 19.25 -18.48 -27.01
CA ALA A 202 18.76 -17.59 -28.09
C ALA A 202 17.30 -17.18 -27.85
N ASP A 203 16.43 -18.14 -27.54
CA ASP A 203 14.99 -17.88 -27.29
C ASP A 203 14.79 -17.01 -26.06
N ARG A 204 15.61 -17.21 -25.04
CA ARG A 204 15.59 -16.34 -23.84
C ARG A 204 16.03 -14.91 -24.12
N LYS A 205 17.00 -14.72 -25.02
CA LYS A 205 17.45 -13.38 -25.44
C LYS A 205 16.33 -12.67 -26.21
N GLN A 206 15.73 -13.35 -27.18
CA GLN A 206 14.64 -12.80 -27.98
C GLN A 206 13.42 -12.48 -27.11
N GLY A 207 12.96 -13.42 -26.31
CA GLY A 207 11.83 -13.20 -25.40
C GLY A 207 12.02 -12.02 -24.44
N ARG A 208 13.22 -11.82 -23.94
CA ARG A 208 13.55 -10.67 -23.10
C ARG A 208 13.48 -9.35 -23.88
N GLU A 209 13.93 -9.32 -25.12
CA GLU A 209 13.87 -8.12 -25.96
C GLU A 209 12.41 -7.79 -26.31
N ASP A 210 11.60 -8.78 -26.63
CA ASP A 210 10.17 -8.62 -26.89
C ASP A 210 9.42 -8.12 -25.67
N TYR A 211 9.67 -8.71 -24.51
CA TYR A 211 9.13 -8.25 -23.23
C TYR A 211 9.48 -6.79 -22.94
N ARG A 212 10.74 -6.40 -23.16
CA ARG A 212 11.17 -5.01 -22.95
C ARG A 212 10.44 -4.04 -23.86
N ARG A 213 10.29 -4.38 -25.15
CA ARG A 213 9.53 -3.57 -26.11
C ARG A 213 8.07 -3.42 -25.69
N ALA A 214 7.42 -4.52 -25.32
CA ALA A 214 6.05 -4.50 -24.84
C ALA A 214 5.90 -3.67 -23.57
N MET A 215 6.80 -3.86 -22.60
CA MET A 215 6.80 -3.10 -21.36
C MET A 215 7.00 -1.59 -21.60
N ALA A 216 7.94 -1.21 -22.47
CA ALA A 216 8.17 0.18 -22.84
C ALA A 216 6.94 0.80 -23.51
N ALA A 217 6.37 0.16 -24.53
CA ALA A 217 5.18 0.63 -25.23
C ALA A 217 3.99 0.86 -24.29
N CYS A 218 3.74 -0.06 -23.35
CA CYS A 218 2.67 0.07 -22.37
C CYS A 218 2.90 1.27 -21.42
N LEU A 219 4.13 1.49 -20.97
CA LEU A 219 4.45 2.59 -20.08
C LEU A 219 4.42 3.94 -20.79
N GLU A 220 4.92 4.01 -22.02
CA GLU A 220 4.86 5.23 -22.84
C GLU A 220 3.42 5.66 -23.10
N ALA A 221 2.53 4.71 -23.42
CA ALA A 221 1.09 4.98 -23.57
C ALA A 221 0.45 5.55 -22.30
N ARG A 222 1.04 5.30 -21.13
CA ARG A 222 0.61 5.83 -19.82
C ARG A 222 1.31 7.13 -19.42
N GLY A 223 2.16 7.66 -20.29
CA GLY A 223 2.85 8.93 -20.08
C GLY A 223 4.14 8.79 -19.26
N TYR A 224 4.91 7.75 -19.51
CA TYR A 224 6.28 7.62 -19.03
C TYR A 224 7.26 7.82 -20.19
N SER A 225 8.42 8.35 -19.88
CA SER A 225 9.58 8.29 -20.77
C SER A 225 10.38 7.03 -20.43
N VAL A 226 10.63 6.16 -21.39
CA VAL A 226 11.35 4.91 -21.21
C VAL A 226 12.65 4.96 -22.01
N LYS A 227 13.77 4.58 -21.36
CA LYS A 227 15.11 4.54 -21.98
C LYS A 227 15.82 3.23 -21.66
#